data_989441410798686d5ac420b40f5da6d6
#
_entry.id   989441410798686d5ac420b40f5da6d6
#
_cell.length_a   1.000
_cell.length_b   1.000
_cell.length_c   1.000
_cell.angle_alpha   90.00
_cell.angle_beta   90.00
_cell.angle_gamma   90.00
#
_symmetry.space_group_name_H-M   'P 1'
#
loop_
_entity.id
_entity.type
_entity.pdbx_description
1 polymer ?
#
loop_
_entity_poly.entity_id
_entity_poly.type
_entity_poly.pdbx_seq_one_letter_code
_entity_poly.pdbx_strand_id
1 'polypeptide(L)'
;MNRMNNEIQKLIDGTDYWDAEILNLKASYFGDEVEMLIDNDEETCWKICFSSCYKVLYETDANRRNITKVRDMRKSQLGYFGQDISAFESENANFYKVDLDLSIMKMHIECRDIFIEKISKSNLELFCTRN
;
A
#
# COMPACT_ATOMS: atom_id res chain seq x y z
N MET A 1 9.77 7.84 -17.78
CA MET A 1 8.40 7.49 -18.10
C MET A 1 7.42 8.33 -17.32
N ASN A 2 6.36 8.76 -17.94
CA ASN A 2 5.40 9.61 -17.26
C ASN A 2 4.42 8.81 -16.44
N ARG A 3 3.88 9.45 -15.40
CA ARG A 3 2.79 8.87 -14.61
C ARG A 3 1.64 8.53 -15.54
N MET A 4 1.04 7.35 -15.35
CA MET A 4 -0.09 6.93 -16.16
C MET A 4 -1.31 7.81 -15.92
N ASN A 5 -1.94 8.21 -17.01
CA ASN A 5 -3.18 8.98 -16.95
C ASN A 5 -4.30 8.07 -17.47
N ASN A 6 -4.57 7.00 -16.73
CA ASN A 6 -5.49 5.96 -17.16
C ASN A 6 -6.43 5.57 -16.02
N GLU A 7 -7.20 4.53 -16.25
CA GLU A 7 -8.20 4.08 -15.27
C GLU A 7 -7.57 3.65 -13.96
N ILE A 8 -6.43 2.98 -14.00
CA ILE A 8 -5.76 2.52 -12.78
C ILE A 8 -5.38 3.70 -11.89
N GLN A 9 -4.75 4.73 -12.48
CA GLN A 9 -4.35 5.90 -11.70
C GLN A 9 -5.58 6.64 -11.17
N LYS A 10 -6.65 6.71 -11.95
CA LYS A 10 -7.89 7.34 -11.50
C LYS A 10 -8.51 6.62 -10.33
N LEU A 11 -8.49 5.28 -10.36
CA LEU A 11 -9.01 4.48 -9.25
C LEU A 11 -8.16 4.67 -8.01
N ILE A 12 -6.84 4.70 -8.16
CA ILE A 12 -5.92 4.95 -7.05
C ILE A 12 -6.21 6.33 -6.45
N ASP A 13 -6.28 7.35 -7.30
CA ASP A 13 -6.53 8.71 -6.83
C ASP A 13 -7.92 8.84 -6.18
N GLY A 14 -8.86 8.02 -6.62
CA GLY A 14 -10.21 7.99 -6.05
C GLY A 14 -10.26 7.50 -4.60
N THR A 15 -9.20 6.88 -4.12
CA THR A 15 -9.13 6.46 -2.71
C THR A 15 -8.86 7.64 -1.78
N ASP A 16 -8.47 8.79 -2.33
CA ASP A 16 -8.13 9.99 -1.57
C ASP A 16 -7.09 9.66 -0.49
N TYR A 17 -6.04 8.98 -0.90
CA TYR A 17 -5.02 8.45 0.02
C TYR A 17 -4.13 9.51 0.66
N TRP A 18 -4.15 10.75 0.15
CA TRP A 18 -3.26 11.80 0.66
C TRP A 18 -3.52 12.05 2.13
N ASP A 19 -2.47 11.91 2.92
CA ASP A 19 -2.50 12.04 4.38
C ASP A 19 -3.41 11.02 5.08
N ALA A 20 -3.88 10.01 4.38
CA ALA A 20 -4.67 8.95 5.00
C ALA A 20 -3.75 7.94 5.66
N GLU A 21 -4.17 7.43 6.79
CA GLU A 21 -3.40 6.42 7.51
C GLU A 21 -3.39 5.10 6.73
N ILE A 22 -2.21 4.49 6.64
CA ILE A 22 -2.07 3.16 6.07
C ILE A 22 -2.33 2.17 7.20
N LEU A 23 -3.45 1.46 7.12
CA LEU A 23 -3.87 0.58 8.19
C LEU A 23 -3.11 -0.74 8.21
N ASN A 24 -2.71 -1.21 7.04
CA ASN A 24 -1.96 -2.45 6.92
C ASN A 24 -1.29 -2.54 5.57
N LEU A 25 -0.21 -3.28 5.54
CA LEU A 25 0.50 -3.62 4.31
C LEU A 25 0.99 -5.04 4.48
N LYS A 26 0.62 -5.92 3.56
CA LYS A 26 0.90 -7.34 3.70
C LYS A 26 1.35 -7.92 2.38
N ALA A 27 2.51 -8.58 2.38
CA ALA A 27 2.99 -9.35 1.24
C ALA A 27 2.67 -10.81 1.49
N SER A 28 2.06 -11.46 0.52
CA SER A 28 1.64 -12.86 0.60
C SER A 28 2.24 -13.63 -0.56
N TYR A 29 2.28 -14.95 -0.43
CA TYR A 29 2.81 -15.84 -1.47
C TYR A 29 4.22 -15.42 -1.87
N PHE A 30 5.07 -15.20 -0.86
CA PHE A 30 6.47 -14.79 -1.05
C PHE A 30 6.63 -13.48 -1.81
N GLY A 31 5.61 -12.63 -1.80
CA GLY A 31 5.65 -11.35 -2.48
C GLY A 31 4.93 -11.32 -3.81
N ASP A 32 4.32 -12.43 -4.23
CA ASP A 32 3.54 -12.45 -5.47
C ASP A 32 2.30 -11.58 -5.38
N GLU A 33 1.81 -11.33 -4.15
CA GLU A 33 0.70 -10.42 -3.91
C GLU A 33 1.03 -9.47 -2.77
N VAL A 34 0.64 -8.22 -2.94
CA VAL A 34 0.78 -7.22 -1.89
C VAL A 34 -0.57 -6.55 -1.70
N GLU A 35 -1.04 -6.51 -0.46
CA GLU A 35 -2.31 -5.83 -0.12
C GLU A 35 -2.02 -4.65 0.78
N MET A 36 -2.62 -3.53 0.47
CA MET A 36 -2.50 -2.33 1.28
C MET A 36 -3.89 -1.83 1.65
N LEU A 37 -4.08 -1.51 2.93
CA LEU A 37 -5.33 -0.96 3.43
C LEU A 37 -5.13 0.50 3.79
N ILE A 38 -5.98 1.35 3.23
CA ILE A 38 -5.92 2.80 3.43
C ILE A 38 -7.20 3.23 4.13
N ASP A 39 -7.06 3.96 5.23
CA ASP A 39 -8.21 4.43 6.00
C ASP A 39 -9.13 5.29 5.13
N ASN A 40 -10.43 5.16 5.33
CA ASN A 40 -11.41 5.99 4.65
C ASN A 40 -12.31 6.70 5.66
N ASP A 41 -13.13 5.95 6.39
CA ASP A 41 -13.99 6.52 7.42
C ASP A 41 -14.12 5.53 8.56
N GLU A 42 -15.04 5.80 9.49
CA GLU A 42 -15.19 4.95 10.68
C GLU A 42 -15.58 3.52 10.35
N GLU A 43 -16.24 3.31 9.23
CA GLU A 43 -16.79 2.00 8.89
C GLU A 43 -16.08 1.33 7.72
N THR A 44 -15.35 2.07 6.90
CA THR A 44 -14.78 1.54 5.67
C THR A 44 -13.32 1.92 5.49
N CYS A 45 -12.64 1.14 4.66
CA CYS A 45 -11.29 1.48 4.21
C CYS A 45 -11.16 1.01 2.75
N TRP A 46 -10.10 1.49 2.11
CA TRP A 46 -9.79 1.07 0.74
C TRP A 46 -8.76 -0.04 0.79
N LYS A 47 -8.96 -1.03 -0.06
CA LYS A 47 -8.00 -2.11 -0.25
C LYS A 47 -7.45 -2.01 -1.65
N ILE A 48 -6.13 -1.93 -1.75
CA ILE A 48 -5.44 -2.00 -3.03
C ILE A 48 -4.64 -3.30 -3.03
N CYS A 49 -4.92 -4.16 -4.01
CA CYS A 49 -4.23 -5.43 -4.15
C CYS A 49 -3.38 -5.39 -5.42
N PHE A 50 -2.09 -5.60 -5.26
CA PHE A 50 -1.15 -5.71 -6.37
C PHE A 50 -0.92 -7.21 -6.57
N SER A 51 -1.30 -7.71 -7.73
CA SER A 51 -1.32 -9.15 -8.00
C SER A 51 -0.33 -9.52 -9.08
N SER A 52 0.21 -10.72 -8.98
CA SER A 52 1.23 -11.24 -9.91
C SER A 52 2.44 -10.29 -9.94
N CYS A 53 2.95 -10.00 -8.76
CA CYS A 53 4.13 -9.16 -8.61
C CYS A 53 5.39 -9.96 -8.90
N TYR A 54 6.30 -9.38 -9.67
CA TYR A 54 7.60 -10.00 -9.85
C TYR A 54 8.73 -9.15 -9.24
N LYS A 55 8.41 -7.96 -8.80
CA LYS A 55 9.39 -7.12 -8.11
C LYS A 55 8.66 -6.34 -7.03
N VAL A 56 9.14 -6.45 -5.80
CA VAL A 56 8.64 -5.71 -4.65
C VAL A 56 9.84 -5.25 -3.86
N LEU A 57 10.05 -3.94 -3.79
CA LEU A 57 11.14 -3.34 -3.03
C LEU A 57 10.55 -2.35 -2.07
N TYR A 58 10.99 -2.36 -0.82
CA TYR A 58 10.58 -1.32 0.10
C TYR A 58 11.64 -1.07 1.15
N GLU A 59 11.58 0.12 1.69
CA GLU A 59 12.57 0.64 2.61
C GLU A 59 11.81 1.40 3.70
N THR A 60 12.15 1.15 4.95
CA THR A 60 11.52 1.85 6.07
C THR A 60 12.57 2.69 6.78
N ASP A 61 12.14 3.40 7.81
CA ASP A 61 13.05 4.22 8.60
C ASP A 61 13.57 3.50 9.84
N ALA A 62 13.53 2.18 9.84
CA ALA A 62 13.87 1.39 11.02
C ALA A 62 15.26 1.72 11.58
N ASN A 63 16.20 2.10 10.71
CA ASN A 63 17.55 2.45 11.14
C ASN A 63 17.62 3.80 11.87
N ARG A 64 16.53 4.55 11.89
CA ARG A 64 16.45 5.85 12.56
C ARG A 64 15.54 5.85 13.76
N ARG A 65 14.82 4.76 13.98
CA ARG A 65 13.90 4.65 15.11
C ARG A 65 14.65 4.36 16.40
N ASN A 66 14.16 4.95 17.48
CA ASN A 66 14.72 4.68 18.80
C ASN A 66 14.10 3.47 19.47
N ILE A 67 13.17 2.80 18.82
CA ILE A 67 12.54 1.61 19.37
C ILE A 67 13.09 0.37 18.70
N THR A 68 13.38 -0.65 19.49
CA THR A 68 14.01 -1.87 18.98
C THR A 68 12.99 -2.88 18.46
N LYS A 69 11.74 -2.81 18.95
CA LYS A 69 10.71 -3.77 18.57
C LYS A 69 9.47 -3.05 18.12
N VAL A 70 9.26 -3.00 16.82
CA VAL A 70 8.08 -2.32 16.26
C VAL A 70 6.77 -2.96 16.69
N ARG A 71 6.79 -4.24 17.03
CA ARG A 71 5.58 -4.91 17.51
C ARG A 71 5.08 -4.35 18.85
N ASP A 72 5.92 -3.62 19.56
CA ASP A 72 5.54 -2.97 20.80
C ASP A 72 4.81 -1.65 20.54
N MET A 73 4.73 -1.23 19.28
CA MET A 73 4.04 -0.01 18.89
C MET A 73 2.69 -0.36 18.26
N ARG A 74 1.73 0.54 18.43
CA ARG A 74 0.49 0.43 17.64
C ARG A 74 0.80 0.84 16.21
N LYS A 75 0.06 0.30 15.25
CA LYS A 75 0.30 0.61 13.84
C LYS A 75 0.24 2.10 13.55
N SER A 76 -0.70 2.81 14.17
CA SER A 76 -0.80 4.25 14.00
C SER A 76 0.44 5.00 14.45
N GLN A 77 1.17 4.44 15.41
CA GLN A 77 2.40 5.06 15.91
C GLN A 77 3.58 4.87 14.97
N LEU A 78 3.47 3.95 14.04
CA LEU A 78 4.53 3.73 13.05
C LEU A 78 4.60 4.86 12.04
N GLY A 79 3.50 5.58 11.83
CA GLY A 79 3.52 6.80 11.02
C GLY A 79 3.45 6.60 9.52
N TYR A 80 2.80 5.53 9.07
CA TYR A 80 2.63 5.31 7.64
C TYR A 80 1.37 6.01 7.15
N PHE A 81 1.57 7.02 6.30
CA PHE A 81 0.49 7.80 5.72
C PHE A 81 0.72 7.94 4.22
N GLY A 82 -0.35 7.91 3.42
CA GLY A 82 -0.22 8.06 1.99
C GLY A 82 0.28 9.44 1.60
N GLN A 83 1.32 9.49 0.78
CA GLN A 83 1.85 10.74 0.25
C GLN A 83 1.79 10.78 -1.26
N ASP A 84 2.22 9.71 -1.92
CA ASP A 84 2.12 9.62 -3.37
C ASP A 84 2.05 8.16 -3.79
N ILE A 85 1.12 7.84 -4.66
CA ILE A 85 1.00 6.52 -5.26
C ILE A 85 0.83 6.74 -6.75
N SER A 86 1.86 6.43 -7.51
CA SER A 86 1.89 6.70 -8.94
C SER A 86 2.12 5.41 -9.72
N ALA A 87 1.22 5.13 -10.65
CA ALA A 87 1.29 3.94 -11.49
C ALA A 87 1.75 4.33 -12.90
N PHE A 88 2.65 3.52 -13.44
CA PHE A 88 3.24 3.73 -14.76
C PHE A 88 3.17 2.43 -15.55
N GLU A 89 3.24 2.54 -16.86
CA GLU A 89 3.45 1.38 -17.69
C GLU A 89 4.89 0.91 -17.51
N SER A 90 5.05 -0.41 -17.35
CA SER A 90 6.38 -1.01 -17.26
C SER A 90 6.95 -1.24 -18.65
N GLU A 91 8.28 -1.28 -18.77
CA GLU A 91 8.94 -1.74 -19.99
C GLU A 91 8.58 -3.20 -20.27
N ASN A 92 8.23 -3.94 -19.25
CA ASN A 92 7.76 -5.32 -19.38
C ASN A 92 6.29 -5.28 -19.77
N ALA A 93 5.99 -5.71 -20.98
CA ALA A 93 4.63 -5.61 -21.54
C ALA A 93 3.60 -6.26 -20.64
N ASN A 94 2.44 -5.60 -20.52
CA ASN A 94 1.30 -6.04 -19.69
C ASN A 94 1.53 -5.94 -18.18
N PHE A 95 2.59 -5.25 -17.76
CA PHE A 95 2.85 -5.01 -16.35
C PHE A 95 2.78 -3.53 -16.04
N TYR A 96 2.49 -3.23 -14.78
CA TYR A 96 2.56 -1.87 -14.24
C TYR A 96 3.74 -1.77 -13.32
N LYS A 97 4.31 -0.59 -13.22
CA LYS A 97 5.23 -0.29 -12.12
C LYS A 97 4.61 0.83 -11.30
N VAL A 98 4.65 0.67 -10.00
CA VAL A 98 4.00 1.57 -9.06
C VAL A 98 5.02 2.04 -8.05
N ASP A 99 5.12 3.36 -7.90
CA ASP A 99 5.97 3.97 -6.89
C ASP A 99 5.07 4.49 -5.78
N LEU A 100 5.38 4.13 -4.56
CA LEU A 100 4.61 4.52 -3.40
C LEU A 100 5.49 5.28 -2.41
N ASP A 101 5.02 6.43 -1.98
CA ASP A 101 5.62 7.18 -0.89
C ASP A 101 4.62 7.17 0.26
N LEU A 102 4.96 6.49 1.33
CA LEU A 102 4.07 6.32 2.48
C LEU A 102 4.63 7.04 3.70
N SER A 103 5.16 8.24 3.48
CA SER A 103 5.74 9.11 4.48
C SER A 103 7.14 8.66 4.90
N ILE A 104 7.23 7.65 5.79
CA ILE A 104 8.51 7.15 6.27
C ILE A 104 8.93 5.86 5.59
N MET A 105 8.24 5.50 4.53
CA MET A 105 8.55 4.29 3.76
C MET A 105 8.38 4.58 2.28
N LYS A 106 9.27 4.04 1.49
CA LYS A 106 9.16 4.10 0.03
C LYS A 106 9.10 2.69 -0.51
N MET A 107 8.27 2.50 -1.51
CA MET A 107 8.03 1.19 -2.05
C MET A 107 7.95 1.26 -3.56
N HIS A 108 8.42 0.21 -4.23
CA HIS A 108 8.31 0.06 -5.67
C HIS A 108 7.81 -1.33 -5.97
N ILE A 109 6.74 -1.41 -6.74
CA ILE A 109 6.12 -2.69 -7.10
C ILE A 109 6.01 -2.78 -8.61
N GLU A 110 6.34 -3.95 -9.17
CA GLU A 110 6.04 -4.24 -10.57
C GLU A 110 5.15 -5.49 -10.59
N CYS A 111 3.96 -5.32 -11.14
CA CYS A 111 2.92 -6.34 -11.07
C CYS A 111 2.05 -6.33 -12.32
N ARG A 112 1.31 -7.41 -12.52
CA ARG A 112 0.42 -7.51 -13.67
C ARG A 112 -0.91 -6.83 -13.45
N ASP A 113 -1.50 -6.99 -12.26
CA ASP A 113 -2.85 -6.52 -12.00
C ASP A 113 -2.90 -5.70 -10.73
N ILE A 114 -3.80 -4.72 -10.73
CA ILE A 114 -4.05 -3.86 -9.56
C ILE A 114 -5.55 -3.80 -9.38
N PHE A 115 -6.02 -4.20 -8.18
CA PHE A 115 -7.44 -4.20 -7.83
C PHE A 115 -7.67 -3.24 -6.68
N ILE A 116 -8.69 -2.41 -6.80
CA ILE A 116 -9.00 -1.39 -5.80
C ILE A 116 -10.46 -1.54 -5.42
N GLU A 117 -10.73 -1.71 -4.13
CA GLU A 117 -12.11 -1.82 -3.67
C GLU A 117 -12.27 -1.21 -2.28
N LYS A 118 -13.47 -0.73 -2.01
CA LYS A 118 -13.82 -0.24 -0.68
C LYS A 118 -14.40 -1.41 0.10
N ILE A 119 -13.87 -1.65 1.28
CA ILE A 119 -14.31 -2.76 2.11
C ILE A 119 -14.74 -2.25 3.48
N SER A 120 -15.53 -3.08 4.18
CA SER A 120 -15.96 -2.77 5.51
C SER A 120 -14.84 -3.06 6.51
N LYS A 121 -14.65 -2.16 7.47
CA LYS A 121 -13.65 -2.35 8.52
C LYS A 121 -13.97 -3.55 9.42
N SER A 122 -15.24 -3.98 9.45
CA SER A 122 -15.58 -5.17 10.22
C SER A 122 -14.84 -6.41 9.71
N ASN A 123 -14.42 -6.41 8.45
CA ASN A 123 -13.66 -7.52 7.88
C ASN A 123 -12.19 -7.51 8.29
N LEU A 124 -11.74 -6.45 8.96
CA LEU A 124 -10.34 -6.33 9.36
C LEU A 124 -10.01 -7.12 10.61
N GLU A 125 -10.99 -7.60 11.32
CA GLU A 125 -10.76 -8.33 12.56
C GLU A 125 -9.86 -9.54 12.38
N LEU A 126 -9.89 -10.14 11.20
CA LEU A 126 -9.11 -11.34 10.93
C LEU A 126 -7.62 -11.10 10.86
N PHE A 127 -7.19 -9.87 10.57
CA PHE A 127 -5.76 -9.60 10.46
C PHE A 127 -5.32 -8.32 11.14
N CYS A 128 -6.20 -7.56 11.75
CA CYS A 128 -5.84 -6.33 12.46
C CYS A 128 -6.02 -6.43 13.96
N THR A 129 -6.70 -7.44 14.45
CA THR A 129 -7.04 -7.56 15.87
C THR A 129 -5.84 -7.75 16.78
N ARG A 130 -4.71 -8.10 16.23
CA ARG A 130 -3.52 -8.39 17.03
C ARG A 130 -2.67 -7.19 17.30
N ASN A 131 -3.10 -6.07 16.89
CA ASN A 131 -2.25 -4.87 16.98
C ASN A 131 -2.63 -3.94 18.06
#